data_acf073ebe5c00fca0ae800f1b9336ee8
#
_entry.id   acf073ebe5c00fca0ae800f1b9336ee8
#
_cell.length_a   1.000
_cell.length_b   1.000
_cell.length_c   1.000
_cell.angle_alpha   90.00
_cell.angle_beta   90.00
_cell.angle_gamma   90.00
#
_symmetry.space_group_name_H-M   'P 1'
#
loop_
_entity.id
_entity.type
_entity.pdbx_description
1 polymer ?
#
loop_
_entity_poly.entity_id
_entity_poly.type
_entity_poly.pdbx_seq_one_letter_code
_entity_poly.pdbx_strand_id
1 'polypeptide(L)'
;FKLVIITVHALGTYVAPERIFTYGISTIHDSDIQYAREKNVKIKLVAQVVKVSDEHFTMFVMPEFVTPAKYIYSVDDEYNGVVIRGECYDRQFMFGKGAGSLPTASSILSDIMARLNNYRYEYKKMNYIEKPDYTTDITLKIYARYKETDVQGILNFSKIHEQFISEESNYVIGDILLSELIEKRSQLSGKDVFLA
;
A
#
# COMPACT_ATOMS: atom_id res chain seq x y z
N PHE A 1 10.11 -4.24 0.96
CA PHE A 1 11.38 -3.75 1.56
C PHE A 1 11.39 -2.22 1.71
N LYS A 2 11.11 -1.40 0.66
CA LYS A 2 11.15 0.07 0.75
C LYS A 2 10.27 0.62 1.88
N LEU A 3 9.05 0.09 2.05
CA LEU A 3 8.13 0.49 3.11
C LEU A 3 8.71 0.21 4.51
N VAL A 4 9.39 -0.92 4.72
CA VAL A 4 10.06 -1.25 5.98
C VAL A 4 11.14 -0.22 6.32
N ILE A 5 11.97 0.14 5.34
CA ILE A 5 13.02 1.17 5.51
C ILE A 5 12.40 2.50 5.93
N ILE A 6 11.35 2.95 5.22
CA ILE A 6 10.63 4.19 5.54
C ILE A 6 10.05 4.13 6.96
N THR A 7 9.47 3.00 7.37
CA THR A 7 8.89 2.82 8.70
C THR A 7 9.95 2.91 9.81
N VAL A 8 11.09 2.26 9.61
CA VAL A 8 12.22 2.37 10.55
C VAL A 8 12.70 3.82 10.70
N HIS A 9 12.79 4.57 9.59
CA HIS A 9 13.15 5.97 9.63
C HIS A 9 12.11 6.84 10.33
N ALA A 10 10.82 6.60 10.01
CA ALA A 10 9.74 7.44 10.51
C ALA A 10 9.39 7.14 11.98
N LEU A 11 9.33 5.87 12.35
CA LEU A 11 8.78 5.38 13.62
C LEU A 11 9.81 4.68 14.53
N GLY A 12 10.96 4.26 13.99
CA GLY A 12 11.97 3.51 14.74
C GLY A 12 11.63 2.02 14.93
N THR A 13 10.51 1.54 14.42
CA THR A 13 10.06 0.16 14.58
C THR A 13 10.33 -0.65 13.32
N TYR A 14 11.00 -1.80 13.48
CA TYR A 14 11.22 -2.76 12.41
C TYR A 14 10.09 -3.78 12.36
N VAL A 15 9.53 -3.99 11.19
CA VAL A 15 8.55 -5.05 10.91
C VAL A 15 9.14 -5.95 9.83
N ALA A 16 9.20 -7.25 10.10
CA ALA A 16 9.68 -8.22 9.11
C ALA A 16 8.78 -8.23 7.86
N PRO A 17 9.35 -8.18 6.64
CA PRO A 17 8.57 -8.08 5.40
C PRO A 17 7.47 -9.15 5.25
N GLU A 18 7.71 -10.34 5.78
CA GLU A 18 6.80 -11.49 5.72
C GLU A 18 5.51 -11.26 6.53
N ARG A 19 5.57 -10.39 7.53
CA ARG A 19 4.42 -10.01 8.37
C ARG A 19 3.53 -8.95 7.72
N ILE A 20 4.01 -8.31 6.65
CA ILE A 20 3.31 -7.21 6.00
C ILE A 20 2.40 -7.78 4.91
N PHE A 21 1.13 -7.40 4.91
CA PHE A 21 0.25 -7.72 3.81
C PHE A 21 0.75 -7.04 2.55
N THR A 22 1.05 -7.86 1.54
CA THR A 22 1.49 -7.38 0.23
C THR A 22 0.67 -8.07 -0.84
N TYR A 23 -0.07 -7.27 -1.60
CA TYR A 23 -0.86 -7.72 -2.73
C TYR A 23 -0.50 -6.90 -3.97
N GLY A 24 -0.25 -7.57 -5.09
CA GLY A 24 0.24 -6.93 -6.31
C GLY A 24 -0.85 -6.61 -7.32
N ILE A 25 -0.41 -6.28 -8.54
CA ILE A 25 -1.26 -5.90 -9.66
C ILE A 25 -1.29 -6.94 -10.78
N SER A 26 -0.73 -8.13 -10.55
CA SER A 26 -0.59 -9.17 -11.59
C SER A 26 -1.92 -9.81 -12.01
N THR A 27 -2.97 -9.63 -11.21
CA THR A 27 -4.32 -10.17 -11.44
C THR A 27 -5.33 -9.12 -11.89
N ILE A 28 -4.87 -7.94 -12.34
CA ILE A 28 -5.74 -6.92 -12.92
C ILE A 28 -6.29 -7.42 -14.25
N HIS A 29 -7.59 -7.24 -14.46
CA HIS A 29 -8.30 -7.54 -15.71
C HIS A 29 -8.93 -6.28 -16.30
N ASP A 30 -9.37 -6.38 -17.56
CA ASP A 30 -10.05 -5.27 -18.27
C ASP A 30 -11.31 -4.81 -17.54
N SER A 31 -12.02 -5.72 -16.87
CA SER A 31 -13.19 -5.39 -16.05
C SER A 31 -12.86 -4.47 -14.87
N ASP A 32 -11.68 -4.65 -14.24
CA ASP A 32 -11.21 -3.76 -13.16
C ASP A 32 -10.88 -2.37 -13.68
N ILE A 33 -10.27 -2.32 -14.89
CA ILE A 33 -9.96 -1.07 -15.58
C ILE A 33 -11.23 -0.34 -16.00
N GLN A 34 -12.22 -1.08 -16.49
CA GLN A 34 -13.52 -0.51 -16.85
C GLN A 34 -14.23 0.05 -15.62
N TYR A 35 -14.28 -0.70 -14.53
CA TYR A 35 -14.83 -0.23 -13.25
C TYR A 35 -14.15 1.08 -12.79
N ALA A 36 -12.82 1.13 -12.87
CA ALA A 36 -12.07 2.33 -12.50
C ALA A 36 -12.43 3.54 -13.38
N ARG A 37 -12.59 3.33 -14.70
CA ARG A 37 -13.00 4.39 -15.63
C ARG A 37 -14.41 4.89 -15.35
N GLU A 38 -15.37 3.99 -15.12
CA GLU A 38 -16.76 4.35 -14.79
C GLU A 38 -16.87 5.15 -13.48
N LYS A 39 -16.04 4.83 -12.50
CA LYS A 39 -15.98 5.56 -11.23
C LYS A 39 -15.05 6.78 -11.26
N ASN A 40 -14.43 7.10 -12.42
CA ASN A 40 -13.46 8.19 -12.57
C ASN A 40 -12.31 8.11 -11.55
N VAL A 41 -11.75 6.91 -11.37
CA VAL A 41 -10.60 6.65 -10.49
C VAL A 41 -9.47 5.96 -11.25
N LYS A 42 -8.26 5.96 -10.68
CA LYS A 42 -7.12 5.18 -11.19
C LYS A 42 -6.76 4.07 -10.22
N ILE A 43 -6.35 2.92 -10.76
CA ILE A 43 -5.76 1.86 -9.94
C ILE A 43 -4.27 2.17 -9.75
N LYS A 44 -3.85 2.31 -8.51
CA LYS A 44 -2.44 2.54 -8.14
C LYS A 44 -1.99 1.52 -7.11
N LEU A 45 -0.77 0.98 -7.26
CA LEU A 45 -0.16 0.18 -6.21
C LEU A 45 0.38 1.11 -5.13
N VAL A 46 -0.19 1.06 -3.94
CA VAL A 46 0.12 1.99 -2.85
C VAL A 46 0.70 1.24 -1.66
N ALA A 47 1.84 1.73 -1.17
CA ALA A 47 2.43 1.29 0.08
C ALA A 47 2.04 2.29 1.17
N GLN A 48 1.42 1.82 2.24
CA GLN A 48 0.89 2.67 3.30
C GLN A 48 1.49 2.33 4.66
N VAL A 49 1.81 3.37 5.43
CA VAL A 49 2.05 3.31 6.87
C VAL A 49 1.04 4.25 7.51
N VAL A 50 0.23 3.74 8.41
CA VAL A 50 -0.86 4.49 9.02
C VAL A 50 -0.74 4.40 10.55
N LYS A 51 -0.67 5.55 11.22
CA LYS A 51 -0.76 5.65 12.67
C LYS A 51 -2.21 5.31 13.07
N VAL A 52 -2.39 4.28 13.88
CA VAL A 52 -3.69 3.84 14.39
C VAL A 52 -4.00 4.51 15.73
N SER A 53 -3.00 4.61 16.58
CA SER A 53 -3.02 5.31 17.87
C SER A 53 -1.62 5.85 18.17
N ASP A 54 -1.41 6.42 19.35
CA ASP A 54 -0.06 6.82 19.79
C ASP A 54 0.87 5.62 19.97
N GLU A 55 0.30 4.49 20.36
CA GLU A 55 1.04 3.25 20.65
C GLU A 55 1.09 2.29 19.45
N HIS A 56 0.24 2.48 18.43
CA HIS A 56 0.12 1.50 17.36
C HIS A 56 0.12 2.15 15.97
N PHE A 57 0.73 1.44 15.02
CA PHE A 57 0.64 1.72 13.59
C PHE A 57 0.39 0.45 12.80
N THR A 58 -0.08 0.61 11.58
CA THR A 58 -0.21 -0.47 10.61
C THR A 58 0.53 -0.14 9.34
N MET A 59 0.85 -1.17 8.56
CA MET A 59 1.45 -1.01 7.24
C MET A 59 1.09 -2.16 6.30
N PHE A 60 0.86 -1.84 5.05
CA PHE A 60 0.52 -2.80 4.01
C PHE A 60 0.82 -2.24 2.61
N VAL A 61 0.84 -3.11 1.61
CA VAL A 61 1.02 -2.75 0.20
C VAL A 61 -0.08 -3.44 -0.60
N MET A 62 -0.94 -2.65 -1.24
CA MET A 62 -1.99 -3.20 -2.11
C MET A 62 -2.43 -2.17 -3.15
N PRO A 63 -3.10 -2.60 -4.24
CA PRO A 63 -3.77 -1.69 -5.15
C PRO A 63 -4.81 -0.85 -4.42
N GLU A 64 -5.03 0.36 -4.90
CA GLU A 64 -6.05 1.28 -4.39
C GLU A 64 -6.73 1.99 -5.57
N PHE A 65 -8.03 2.16 -5.50
CA PHE A 65 -8.78 3.05 -6.37
C PHE A 65 -8.59 4.51 -5.92
N VAL A 66 -7.77 5.22 -6.65
CA VAL A 66 -7.36 6.59 -6.30
C VAL A 66 -8.21 7.60 -7.03
N THR A 67 -8.88 8.48 -6.29
CA THR A 67 -9.70 9.58 -6.83
C THR A 67 -8.84 10.76 -7.28
N PRO A 68 -9.34 11.63 -8.21
CA PRO A 68 -8.63 12.84 -8.64
C PRO A 68 -8.25 13.80 -7.52
N ALA A 69 -8.93 13.75 -6.38
CA ALA A 69 -8.65 14.59 -5.22
C ALA A 69 -7.37 14.18 -4.45
N LYS A 70 -6.83 12.99 -4.69
CA LYS A 70 -5.60 12.52 -4.04
C LYS A 70 -4.36 12.93 -4.85
N TYR A 71 -3.31 13.42 -4.19
CA TYR A 71 -2.05 13.82 -4.85
C TYR A 71 -1.42 12.72 -5.71
N ILE A 72 -1.52 11.47 -5.26
CA ILE A 72 -0.97 10.31 -5.98
C ILE A 72 -1.72 9.98 -7.27
N TYR A 73 -2.87 10.59 -7.54
CA TYR A 73 -3.63 10.38 -8.78
C TYR A 73 -2.83 10.75 -10.03
N SER A 74 -2.03 11.82 -9.95
CA SER A 74 -1.21 12.33 -11.06
C SER A 74 0.17 11.68 -11.17
N VAL A 75 0.48 10.69 -10.32
CA VAL A 75 1.75 9.96 -10.36
C VAL A 75 1.62 8.85 -11.41
N ASP A 76 2.13 9.08 -12.61
CA ASP A 76 2.10 8.14 -13.73
C ASP A 76 3.51 7.83 -14.22
N ASP A 77 3.64 6.82 -15.06
CA ASP A 77 4.86 6.39 -15.77
C ASP A 77 6.05 6.16 -14.81
N GLU A 78 7.20 6.75 -15.09
CA GLU A 78 8.43 6.62 -14.31
C GLU A 78 8.46 7.48 -13.02
N TYR A 79 7.40 8.24 -12.76
CA TYR A 79 7.32 9.08 -11.57
C TYR A 79 6.93 8.30 -10.32
N ASN A 80 7.47 8.74 -9.19
CA ASN A 80 7.10 8.27 -7.86
C ASN A 80 6.55 9.44 -7.04
N GLY A 81 5.63 9.12 -6.14
CA GLY A 81 5.05 10.10 -5.24
C GLY A 81 5.02 9.55 -3.81
N VAL A 82 5.36 10.38 -2.85
CA VAL A 82 5.23 10.08 -1.43
C VAL A 82 4.42 11.20 -0.77
N VAL A 83 3.33 10.83 -0.13
CA VAL A 83 2.53 11.74 0.67
C VAL A 83 2.81 11.49 2.15
N ILE A 84 3.25 12.52 2.85
CA ILE A 84 3.45 12.49 4.30
C ILE A 84 2.37 13.35 4.93
N ARG A 85 1.69 12.81 5.94
CA ARG A 85 0.75 13.56 6.77
C ARG A 85 1.36 13.81 8.14
N GLY A 86 1.16 15.01 8.66
CA GLY A 86 1.62 15.37 9.99
C GLY A 86 0.68 16.39 10.62
N GLU A 87 0.66 16.41 11.95
CA GLU A 87 -0.25 17.26 12.72
C GLU A 87 -0.05 18.76 12.47
N CYS A 88 1.22 19.17 12.23
CA CYS A 88 1.56 20.60 12.12
C CYS A 88 1.46 21.15 10.70
N TYR A 89 1.39 20.30 9.65
CA TYR A 89 1.47 20.75 8.26
C TYR A 89 0.48 20.06 7.31
N ASP A 90 -0.50 19.34 7.85
CA ASP A 90 -1.48 18.54 7.11
C ASP A 90 -0.82 17.53 6.15
N ARG A 91 -0.39 17.98 4.97
CA ARG A 91 0.19 17.10 3.94
C ARG A 91 1.39 17.72 3.24
N GLN A 92 2.39 16.90 3.01
CA GLN A 92 3.48 17.18 2.10
C GLN A 92 3.49 16.13 1.00
N PHE A 93 3.71 16.56 -0.23
CA PHE A 93 3.82 15.68 -1.38
C PHE A 93 5.18 15.82 -2.02
N MET A 94 5.95 14.74 -2.01
CA MET A 94 7.22 14.63 -2.72
C MET A 94 6.99 13.86 -4.01
N PHE A 95 7.39 14.44 -5.12
CA PHE A 95 7.17 13.92 -6.45
C PHE A 95 8.43 14.05 -7.28
N GLY A 96 8.78 12.98 -8.02
CA GLY A 96 9.96 12.98 -8.88
C GLY A 96 10.14 11.69 -9.65
N LYS A 97 11.07 11.70 -10.60
CA LYS A 97 11.45 10.50 -11.35
C LYS A 97 12.20 9.54 -10.43
N GLY A 98 11.67 8.32 -10.30
CA GLY A 98 12.30 7.26 -9.51
C GLY A 98 12.99 6.20 -10.37
N ALA A 99 12.60 6.07 -11.64
CA ALA A 99 13.18 5.13 -12.58
C ALA A 99 13.89 5.85 -13.72
N GLY A 100 14.80 5.14 -14.39
CA GLY A 100 15.61 5.63 -15.50
C GLY A 100 17.09 5.78 -15.14
N SER A 101 17.95 5.81 -16.18
CA SER A 101 19.40 5.84 -16.01
C SER A 101 19.91 7.10 -15.29
N LEU A 102 19.42 8.26 -15.68
CA LEU A 102 19.86 9.54 -15.08
C LEU A 102 19.41 9.70 -13.63
N PRO A 103 18.14 9.49 -13.25
CA PRO A 103 17.71 9.55 -11.85
C PRO A 103 18.47 8.56 -10.97
N THR A 104 18.69 7.34 -11.44
CA THR A 104 19.45 6.33 -10.71
C THR A 104 20.92 6.74 -10.52
N ALA A 105 21.57 7.21 -11.58
CA ALA A 105 22.94 7.69 -11.51
C ALA A 105 23.09 8.89 -10.56
N SER A 106 22.12 9.82 -10.58
CA SER A 106 22.08 10.96 -9.66
C SER A 106 21.98 10.53 -8.20
N SER A 107 21.16 9.52 -7.89
CA SER A 107 21.02 8.99 -6.54
C SER A 107 22.31 8.32 -6.06
N ILE A 108 22.95 7.51 -6.92
CA ILE A 108 24.23 6.87 -6.61
C ILE A 108 25.32 7.93 -6.35
N LEU A 109 25.40 8.94 -7.19
CA LEU A 109 26.37 10.04 -7.02
C LEU A 109 26.13 10.80 -5.71
N SER A 110 24.88 11.07 -5.38
CA SER A 110 24.49 11.70 -4.11
C SER A 110 24.97 10.87 -2.90
N ASP A 111 24.79 9.56 -2.94
CA ASP A 111 25.23 8.67 -1.86
C ASP A 111 26.75 8.63 -1.73
N ILE A 112 27.47 8.62 -2.86
CA ILE A 112 28.94 8.69 -2.88
C ILE A 112 29.41 10.01 -2.26
N MET A 113 28.82 11.14 -2.67
CA MET A 113 29.18 12.46 -2.15
C MET A 113 28.86 12.59 -0.67
N ALA A 114 27.73 12.09 -0.21
CA ALA A 114 27.38 12.04 1.21
C ALA A 114 28.46 11.25 1.99
N ARG A 115 28.88 10.09 1.45
CA ARG A 115 29.89 9.25 2.09
C ARG A 115 31.27 9.90 2.13
N LEU A 116 31.67 10.60 1.07
CA LEU A 116 32.93 11.36 1.02
C LEU A 116 32.96 12.49 2.08
N ASN A 117 31.81 13.06 2.42
CA ASN A 117 31.63 14.05 3.48
C ASN A 117 31.40 13.41 4.86
N ASN A 118 31.76 12.14 5.05
CA ASN A 118 31.60 11.37 6.28
C ASN A 118 30.14 11.24 6.78
N TYR A 119 29.15 11.51 5.96
CA TYR A 119 27.77 11.26 6.33
C TYR A 119 27.53 9.77 6.50
N ARG A 120 26.94 9.44 7.64
CA ARG A 120 26.43 8.09 7.91
C ARG A 120 25.00 8.19 8.38
N TYR A 121 24.15 7.33 7.81
CA TYR A 121 22.80 7.26 8.30
C TYR A 121 22.77 6.61 9.69
N GLU A 122 22.11 7.28 10.62
CA GLU A 122 21.93 6.78 12.00
C GLU A 122 20.44 6.51 12.22
N TYR A 123 20.13 5.28 12.62
CA TYR A 123 18.76 4.87 12.95
C TYR A 123 18.40 5.29 14.39
N LYS A 124 18.49 6.59 14.70
CA LYS A 124 18.34 7.12 16.06
C LYS A 124 17.04 6.71 16.73
N LYS A 125 15.94 6.72 15.97
CA LYS A 125 14.62 6.35 16.48
C LYS A 125 14.52 4.88 16.90
N MET A 126 15.35 3.99 16.38
CA MET A 126 15.39 2.59 16.85
C MET A 126 15.81 2.47 18.29
N ASN A 127 16.53 3.46 18.82
CA ASN A 127 17.01 3.50 20.20
C ASN A 127 16.02 4.19 21.15
N TYR A 128 14.88 4.67 20.68
CA TYR A 128 13.86 5.26 21.55
C TYR A 128 13.20 4.17 22.38
N ILE A 129 12.94 4.48 23.66
CA ILE A 129 12.30 3.56 24.60
C ILE A 129 10.84 3.36 24.19
N GLU A 130 10.15 4.45 23.88
CA GLU A 130 8.76 4.44 23.43
C GLU A 130 8.68 4.51 21.92
N LYS A 131 8.20 3.46 21.31
CA LYS A 131 7.98 3.33 19.87
C LYS A 131 6.63 2.68 19.63
N PRO A 132 5.89 3.10 18.60
CA PRO A 132 4.62 2.45 18.30
C PRO A 132 4.85 1.02 17.82
N ASP A 133 3.97 0.13 18.20
CA ASP A 133 3.97 -1.27 17.80
C ASP A 133 3.14 -1.49 16.52
N TYR A 134 3.57 -2.47 15.74
CA TYR A 134 2.83 -2.88 14.55
C TYR A 134 1.58 -3.67 14.91
N THR A 135 0.43 -3.24 14.41
CA THR A 135 -0.84 -3.94 14.56
C THR A 135 -1.47 -4.29 13.20
N THR A 136 -2.19 -5.39 13.17
CA THR A 136 -3.06 -5.81 12.06
C THR A 136 -4.55 -5.68 12.41
N ASP A 137 -4.85 -5.15 13.60
CA ASP A 137 -6.21 -4.94 14.07
C ASP A 137 -6.79 -3.63 13.53
N ILE A 138 -6.97 -3.60 12.22
CA ILE A 138 -7.66 -2.53 11.50
C ILE A 138 -8.62 -3.13 10.48
N THR A 139 -9.69 -2.43 10.24
CA THR A 139 -10.66 -2.76 9.19
C THR A 139 -10.33 -1.98 7.92
N LEU A 140 -10.24 -2.68 6.81
CA LEU A 140 -10.08 -2.12 5.48
C LEU A 140 -11.39 -2.28 4.71
N LYS A 141 -11.77 -1.28 3.95
CA LYS A 141 -12.81 -1.39 2.93
C LYS A 141 -12.14 -1.78 1.62
N ILE A 142 -12.39 -2.97 1.14
CA ILE A 142 -11.77 -3.50 -0.08
C ILE A 142 -12.79 -3.79 -1.17
N TYR A 143 -12.34 -3.66 -2.39
CA TYR A 143 -12.95 -4.23 -3.58
C TYR A 143 -12.30 -5.57 -3.86
N ALA A 144 -13.09 -6.61 -4.06
CA ALA A 144 -12.62 -7.94 -4.44
C ALA A 144 -13.36 -8.41 -5.68
N ARG A 145 -12.66 -8.44 -6.85
CA ARG A 145 -13.17 -9.06 -8.08
C ARG A 145 -12.79 -10.53 -8.10
N TYR A 146 -13.71 -11.33 -8.60
CA TYR A 146 -13.54 -12.77 -8.77
C TYR A 146 -14.43 -13.30 -9.92
N LYS A 147 -14.09 -14.47 -10.46
CA LYS A 147 -14.94 -15.13 -11.46
C LYS A 147 -15.52 -16.43 -10.91
N GLU A 148 -14.72 -17.44 -10.72
CA GLU A 148 -15.13 -18.77 -10.28
C GLU A 148 -14.83 -19.02 -8.79
N THR A 149 -13.97 -18.20 -8.18
CA THR A 149 -13.57 -18.36 -6.79
C THR A 149 -14.69 -17.88 -5.87
N ASP A 150 -15.09 -18.69 -4.91
CA ASP A 150 -15.96 -18.25 -3.83
C ASP A 150 -15.19 -17.36 -2.85
N VAL A 151 -15.07 -16.08 -3.21
CA VAL A 151 -14.36 -15.09 -2.39
C VAL A 151 -15.05 -14.85 -1.07
N GLN A 152 -16.38 -14.91 -1.03
CA GLN A 152 -17.15 -14.71 0.21
C GLN A 152 -17.05 -15.91 1.15
N GLY A 153 -16.79 -17.10 0.64
CA GLY A 153 -16.48 -18.27 1.46
C GLY A 153 -15.05 -18.29 1.97
N ILE A 154 -14.14 -17.52 1.33
CA ILE A 154 -12.74 -17.41 1.77
C ILE A 154 -12.55 -16.21 2.70
N LEU A 155 -13.10 -15.05 2.35
CA LEU A 155 -12.96 -13.78 3.06
C LEU A 155 -14.25 -13.47 3.84
N ASN A 156 -14.14 -13.33 5.16
CA ASN A 156 -15.29 -13.03 6.02
C ASN A 156 -15.47 -11.52 6.13
N PHE A 157 -16.26 -10.95 5.22
CA PHE A 157 -16.60 -9.54 5.30
C PHE A 157 -17.48 -9.26 6.51
N SER A 158 -17.05 -8.35 7.38
CA SER A 158 -17.88 -7.89 8.51
C SER A 158 -19.09 -7.08 8.06
N LYS A 159 -18.95 -6.42 6.89
CA LYS A 159 -20.04 -5.69 6.24
C LYS A 159 -19.82 -5.66 4.73
N ILE A 160 -20.87 -5.96 3.97
CA ILE A 160 -20.89 -5.82 2.50
C ILE A 160 -21.59 -4.49 2.17
N HIS A 161 -20.92 -3.66 1.37
CA HIS A 161 -21.44 -2.37 0.92
C HIS A 161 -22.05 -2.44 -0.47
N GLU A 162 -21.43 -3.22 -1.37
CA GLU A 162 -21.84 -3.36 -2.75
C GLU A 162 -21.47 -4.76 -3.25
N GLN A 163 -22.33 -5.34 -4.05
CA GLN A 163 -22.07 -6.62 -4.70
C GLN A 163 -22.62 -6.57 -6.12
N PHE A 164 -21.83 -7.07 -7.06
CA PHE A 164 -22.20 -7.20 -8.45
C PHE A 164 -21.91 -8.62 -8.93
N ILE A 165 -22.87 -9.21 -9.64
CA ILE A 165 -22.77 -10.57 -10.17
C ILE A 165 -23.14 -10.53 -11.64
N SER A 166 -22.26 -11.04 -12.50
CA SER A 166 -22.48 -11.22 -13.92
C SER A 166 -21.84 -12.52 -14.44
N GLU A 167 -22.10 -12.86 -15.68
CA GLU A 167 -21.47 -14.04 -16.32
C GLU A 167 -19.96 -13.85 -16.56
N GLU A 168 -19.52 -12.60 -16.74
CA GLU A 168 -18.13 -12.29 -17.08
C GLU A 168 -17.24 -12.06 -15.87
N SER A 169 -17.73 -11.32 -14.87
CA SER A 169 -16.98 -11.01 -13.65
C SER A 169 -17.91 -10.65 -12.50
N ASN A 170 -17.52 -11.02 -11.31
CA ASN A 170 -18.23 -10.67 -10.07
C ASN A 170 -17.33 -9.79 -9.23
N TYR A 171 -17.91 -8.86 -8.46
CA TYR A 171 -17.16 -8.20 -7.41
C TYR A 171 -17.99 -7.97 -6.15
N VAL A 172 -17.29 -7.83 -5.04
CA VAL A 172 -17.84 -7.43 -3.75
C VAL A 172 -17.00 -6.27 -3.18
N ILE A 173 -17.67 -5.31 -2.58
CA ILE A 173 -17.02 -4.25 -1.81
C ILE A 173 -17.49 -4.41 -0.37
N GLY A 174 -16.55 -4.60 0.53
CA GLY A 174 -16.89 -4.84 1.93
C GLY A 174 -15.75 -4.52 2.89
N ASP A 175 -16.09 -4.52 4.16
CA ASP A 175 -15.18 -4.27 5.27
C ASP A 175 -14.61 -5.60 5.77
N ILE A 176 -13.28 -5.67 5.92
CA ILE A 176 -12.56 -6.86 6.36
C ILE A 176 -11.38 -6.48 7.25
N LEU A 177 -11.04 -7.31 8.22
CA LEU A 177 -9.85 -7.14 9.04
C LEU A 177 -8.57 -7.40 8.23
N LEU A 178 -7.55 -6.58 8.41
CA LEU A 178 -6.24 -6.78 7.78
C LEU A 178 -5.60 -8.12 8.23
N SER A 179 -5.80 -8.52 9.48
CA SER A 179 -5.34 -9.82 9.98
C SER A 179 -5.90 -10.98 9.18
N GLU A 180 -7.17 -10.91 8.80
CA GLU A 180 -7.82 -11.95 8.00
C GLU A 180 -7.26 -12.01 6.57
N LEU A 181 -7.01 -10.85 5.93
CA LEU A 181 -6.35 -10.80 4.62
C LEU A 181 -4.97 -11.46 4.66
N ILE A 182 -4.22 -11.27 5.74
CA ILE A 182 -2.90 -11.90 5.93
C ILE A 182 -3.04 -13.43 6.05
N GLU A 183 -3.96 -13.91 6.87
CA GLU A 183 -4.20 -15.34 7.07
C GLU A 183 -4.68 -16.04 5.80
N LYS A 184 -5.57 -15.39 5.05
CA LYS A 184 -6.16 -15.97 3.84
C LYS A 184 -5.34 -15.74 2.57
N ARG A 185 -4.22 -14.98 2.64
CA ARG A 185 -3.38 -14.65 1.49
C ARG A 185 -2.98 -15.87 0.65
N SER A 186 -2.62 -16.96 1.29
CA SER A 186 -2.23 -18.20 0.59
C SER A 186 -3.39 -18.84 -0.18
N GLN A 187 -4.62 -18.69 0.30
CA GLN A 187 -5.82 -19.23 -0.35
C GLN A 187 -6.24 -18.39 -1.57
N LEU A 188 -5.82 -17.14 -1.64
CA LEU A 188 -6.05 -16.24 -2.78
C LEU A 188 -4.93 -16.33 -3.83
N SER A 189 -3.74 -16.81 -3.43
CA SER A 189 -2.60 -16.94 -4.32
C SER A 189 -2.87 -17.92 -5.46
N GLY A 190 -2.56 -17.52 -6.70
CA GLY A 190 -2.77 -18.35 -7.90
C GLY A 190 -4.22 -18.42 -8.37
N LYS A 191 -5.15 -17.73 -7.70
CA LYS A 191 -6.55 -17.62 -8.14
C LYS A 191 -6.78 -16.35 -8.95
N ASP A 192 -7.83 -16.38 -9.78
CA ASP A 192 -8.30 -15.21 -10.52
C ASP A 192 -9.11 -14.29 -9.58
N VAL A 193 -8.40 -13.65 -8.67
CA VAL A 193 -8.96 -12.67 -7.72
C VAL A 193 -8.12 -11.40 -7.81
N PHE A 194 -8.79 -10.25 -7.80
CA PHE A 194 -8.13 -8.95 -7.69
C PHE A 194 -8.67 -8.21 -6.47
N LEU A 195 -7.76 -7.67 -5.64
CA LEU A 195 -8.08 -6.88 -4.46
C LEU A 195 -7.57 -5.44 -4.63
N ALA A 196 -8.40 -4.44 -4.24
CA ALA A 196 -8.03 -3.03 -4.26
C ALA A 196 -8.73 -2.24 -3.16
#